data_24f5efb9c901c31eeef2adf4c70ee7c5
#
_entry.id   24f5efb9c901c31eeef2adf4c70ee7c5
#
_cell.length_a   1.000
_cell.length_b   1.000
_cell.length_c   1.000
_cell.angle_alpha   90.00
_cell.angle_beta   90.00
_cell.angle_gamma   90.00
#
_symmetry.space_group_name_H-M   'P 1'
#
loop_
_entity.id
_entity.type
_entity.pdbx_description
1 polymer ?
#
loop_
_entity_poly.entity_id
_entity_poly.type
_entity_poly.pdbx_seq_one_letter_code
_entity_poly.pdbx_strand_id
1 'polypeptide(L)'
;MKVRFISLASGSSGNCYYLGTDKYGILIDAGIGIRTIKKTLRDINVAMESIRAVFVTHDHADHIKAVGHLGEKLNIPVYTTARVHAGINKSYCMTEKLYSSVRYLEKEQPMELEDFHIESFEVPHDGTDNVGYCIEIDGKVFSFLTDLGEITPTAAKYIRKANYLILEANYDEEMLKMGPYPQYLKERISSGTGHMSNIATAEFLAENFTEDLRYIWLCHLSKDNNHPELAYKTVEWKLKNKGIIVGKDVQLLALKRSTPSDLYEFE
;
A
#
# COMPACT_ATOMS: atom_id res chain seq x y z
N MET A 1 12.08 -20.09 -3.07
CA MET A 1 10.86 -19.84 -3.88
C MET A 1 10.94 -18.43 -4.42
N LYS A 2 10.69 -18.22 -5.73
CA LYS A 2 10.72 -16.87 -6.30
C LYS A 2 9.50 -16.08 -5.86
N VAL A 3 9.71 -14.97 -5.15
CA VAL A 3 8.66 -14.03 -4.73
C VAL A 3 8.61 -12.88 -5.72
N ARG A 4 7.41 -12.47 -6.13
CA ARG A 4 7.16 -11.46 -7.18
C ARG A 4 6.31 -10.32 -6.62
N PHE A 5 6.76 -9.10 -6.81
CA PHE A 5 6.04 -7.88 -6.40
C PHE A 5 5.93 -6.90 -7.57
N ILE A 6 4.77 -6.26 -7.71
CA ILE A 6 4.55 -5.14 -8.63
C ILE A 6 3.47 -4.22 -8.07
N SER A 7 3.68 -2.91 -8.13
CA SER A 7 2.62 -1.92 -8.00
C SER A 7 1.92 -1.73 -9.34
N LEU A 8 0.62 -1.98 -9.41
CA LEU A 8 -0.16 -1.75 -10.62
C LEU A 8 -0.53 -0.26 -10.75
N ALA A 9 -0.73 0.40 -9.62
CA ALA A 9 -0.92 1.83 -9.47
C ALA A 9 -0.78 2.21 -7.99
N SER A 10 -0.37 3.45 -7.69
CA SER A 10 -0.15 3.93 -6.32
C SER A 10 -0.37 5.42 -6.21
N GLY A 11 -1.57 5.86 -5.84
CA GLY A 11 -1.91 7.27 -5.63
C GLY A 11 -3.41 7.50 -5.50
N SER A 12 -3.81 8.74 -5.24
CA SER A 12 -5.20 9.17 -4.99
C SER A 12 -6.21 8.90 -6.13
N SER A 13 -5.78 8.36 -7.25
CA SER A 13 -6.67 7.92 -8.35
C SER A 13 -6.84 6.40 -8.42
N GLY A 14 -6.10 5.65 -7.62
CA GLY A 14 -6.23 4.21 -7.49
C GLY A 14 -4.95 3.54 -7.00
N ASN A 15 -5.13 2.61 -6.09
CA ASN A 15 -4.08 1.80 -5.47
C ASN A 15 -4.36 0.33 -5.72
N CYS A 16 -3.34 -0.40 -6.15
CA CYS A 16 -3.42 -1.84 -6.34
C CYS A 16 -2.02 -2.42 -6.42
N TYR A 17 -1.72 -3.40 -5.59
CA TYR A 17 -0.43 -4.08 -5.55
C TYR A 17 -0.63 -5.59 -5.69
N TYR A 18 0.30 -6.23 -6.36
CA TYR A 18 0.37 -7.69 -6.45
C TYR A 18 1.59 -8.19 -5.71
N LEU A 19 1.39 -9.20 -4.89
CA LEU A 19 2.45 -9.99 -4.25
C LEU A 19 2.15 -11.48 -4.48
N GLY A 20 3.13 -12.23 -4.96
CA GLY A 20 2.89 -13.63 -5.28
C GLY A 20 4.15 -14.42 -5.57
N THR A 21 3.92 -15.63 -6.03
CA THR A 21 4.93 -16.58 -6.50
C THR A 21 4.68 -16.92 -7.97
N ASP A 22 5.39 -17.90 -8.51
CA ASP A 22 5.10 -18.44 -9.84
C ASP A 22 3.78 -19.24 -9.91
N LYS A 23 3.19 -19.60 -8.75
CA LYS A 23 1.99 -20.46 -8.66
C LYS A 23 0.72 -19.69 -8.33
N TYR A 24 0.80 -18.73 -7.44
CA TYR A 24 -0.35 -17.96 -6.93
C TYR A 24 0.10 -16.63 -6.35
N GLY A 25 -0.85 -15.75 -6.15
CA GLY A 25 -0.61 -14.45 -5.53
C GLY A 25 -1.86 -13.85 -4.93
N ILE A 26 -1.67 -12.70 -4.32
CA ILE A 26 -2.71 -11.88 -3.69
C ILE A 26 -2.65 -10.46 -4.25
N LEU A 27 -3.78 -9.76 -4.13
CA LEU A 27 -3.83 -8.31 -4.35
C LEU A 27 -3.98 -7.60 -3.02
N ILE A 28 -3.27 -6.50 -2.86
CA ILE A 28 -3.46 -5.55 -1.79
C ILE A 28 -4.09 -4.31 -2.43
N ASP A 29 -5.30 -4.00 -2.02
CA ASP A 29 -6.22 -3.05 -2.64
C ASP A 29 -6.55 -3.34 -4.12
N ALA A 30 -7.66 -2.78 -4.60
CA ALA A 30 -8.08 -2.88 -5.98
C ALA A 30 -8.82 -1.59 -6.41
N GLY A 31 -8.18 -0.46 -6.20
CA GLY A 31 -8.73 0.88 -6.45
C GLY A 31 -8.72 1.33 -7.89
N ILE A 32 -8.25 0.49 -8.81
CA ILE A 32 -8.21 0.76 -10.25
C ILE A 32 -9.21 -0.10 -11.02
N GLY A 33 -9.44 0.23 -12.30
CA GLY A 33 -10.39 -0.53 -13.12
C GLY A 33 -9.99 -1.98 -13.33
N ILE A 34 -10.95 -2.91 -13.24
CA ILE A 34 -10.73 -4.35 -13.41
C ILE A 34 -10.03 -4.70 -14.74
N ARG A 35 -10.28 -3.95 -15.81
CA ARG A 35 -9.61 -4.17 -17.11
C ARG A 35 -8.13 -3.88 -17.02
N THR A 36 -7.73 -2.85 -16.27
CA THR A 36 -6.33 -2.50 -16.02
C THR A 36 -5.65 -3.59 -15.20
N ILE A 37 -6.31 -4.07 -14.12
CA ILE A 37 -5.79 -5.17 -13.29
C ILE A 37 -5.52 -6.40 -14.16
N LYS A 38 -6.54 -6.86 -14.90
CA LYS A 38 -6.41 -8.03 -15.79
C LYS A 38 -5.31 -7.87 -16.84
N LYS A 39 -5.19 -6.68 -17.44
CA LYS A 39 -4.16 -6.40 -18.44
C LYS A 39 -2.77 -6.48 -17.81
N THR A 40 -2.54 -5.76 -16.70
CA THR A 40 -1.22 -5.71 -16.06
C THR A 40 -0.77 -7.09 -15.57
N LEU A 41 -1.66 -7.86 -14.94
CA LEU A 41 -1.34 -9.22 -14.50
C LEU A 41 -0.97 -10.12 -15.68
N ARG A 42 -1.71 -10.05 -16.79
CA ARG A 42 -1.40 -10.80 -18.01
C ARG A 42 -0.04 -10.38 -18.59
N ASP A 43 0.27 -9.09 -18.60
CA ASP A 43 1.52 -8.55 -19.15
C ASP A 43 2.76 -9.05 -18.37
N ILE A 44 2.57 -9.49 -17.11
CA ILE A 44 3.59 -10.14 -16.28
C ILE A 44 3.41 -11.67 -16.16
N ASN A 45 2.60 -12.28 -17.02
CA ASN A 45 2.31 -13.71 -17.04
C ASN A 45 1.70 -14.25 -15.73
N VAL A 46 0.81 -13.47 -15.10
CA VAL A 46 0.00 -13.90 -13.94
C VAL A 46 -1.45 -14.11 -14.40
N ALA A 47 -1.95 -15.33 -14.23
CA ALA A 47 -3.34 -15.67 -14.53
C ALA A 47 -4.26 -15.14 -13.42
N MET A 48 -5.45 -14.63 -13.77
CA MET A 48 -6.44 -14.18 -12.77
C MET A 48 -6.87 -15.29 -11.82
N GLU A 49 -6.91 -16.50 -12.31
CA GLU A 49 -7.29 -17.71 -11.56
C GLU A 49 -6.24 -18.09 -10.50
N SER A 50 -5.02 -17.56 -10.60
CA SER A 50 -3.97 -17.73 -9.59
C SER A 50 -4.08 -16.74 -8.44
N ILE A 51 -4.95 -15.72 -8.52
CA ILE A 51 -5.20 -14.78 -7.43
C ILE A 51 -6.05 -15.46 -6.35
N ARG A 52 -5.49 -15.64 -5.17
CA ARG A 52 -6.11 -16.33 -4.04
C ARG A 52 -6.97 -15.43 -3.16
N ALA A 53 -6.65 -14.14 -3.10
CA ALA A 53 -7.38 -13.18 -2.27
C ALA A 53 -7.12 -11.73 -2.70
N VAL A 54 -8.03 -10.86 -2.27
CA VAL A 54 -7.83 -9.40 -2.21
C VAL A 54 -7.84 -8.99 -0.75
N PHE A 55 -6.80 -8.31 -0.31
CA PHE A 55 -6.69 -7.68 1.01
C PHE A 55 -6.97 -6.20 0.86
N VAL A 56 -7.92 -5.65 1.62
CA VAL A 56 -8.31 -4.24 1.52
C VAL A 56 -7.88 -3.48 2.76
N THR A 57 -7.17 -2.37 2.57
CA THR A 57 -6.65 -1.53 3.65
C THR A 57 -7.76 -0.70 4.31
N HIS A 58 -8.59 -0.06 3.52
CA HIS A 58 -9.72 0.77 3.97
C HIS A 58 -10.74 1.01 2.84
N ASP A 59 -11.83 1.71 3.14
CA ASP A 59 -13.01 1.80 2.28
C ASP A 59 -13.06 3.04 1.34
N HIS A 60 -11.97 3.77 1.18
CA HIS A 60 -11.91 4.86 0.20
C HIS A 60 -11.98 4.36 -1.25
N ALA A 61 -12.57 5.18 -2.12
CA ALA A 61 -12.88 4.80 -3.50
C ALA A 61 -11.65 4.39 -4.33
N ASP A 62 -10.51 4.99 -4.09
CA ASP A 62 -9.23 4.70 -4.74
C ASP A 62 -8.53 3.43 -4.21
N HIS A 63 -9.17 2.69 -3.29
CA HIS A 63 -8.73 1.38 -2.81
C HIS A 63 -9.70 0.25 -3.17
N ILE A 64 -10.97 0.55 -3.47
CA ILE A 64 -12.02 -0.48 -3.54
C ILE A 64 -12.73 -0.61 -4.90
N LYS A 65 -12.44 0.22 -5.87
CA LYS A 65 -13.18 0.36 -7.14
C LYS A 65 -13.48 -0.96 -7.87
N ALA A 66 -12.55 -1.92 -7.88
CA ALA A 66 -12.74 -3.22 -8.53
C ALA A 66 -13.05 -4.36 -7.55
N VAL A 67 -13.06 -4.09 -6.23
CA VAL A 67 -13.19 -5.13 -5.19
C VAL A 67 -14.48 -5.92 -5.35
N GLY A 68 -15.62 -5.27 -5.60
CA GLY A 68 -16.90 -5.96 -5.81
C GLY A 68 -16.89 -6.90 -7.01
N HIS A 69 -16.29 -6.46 -8.12
CA HIS A 69 -16.14 -7.32 -9.30
C HIS A 69 -15.22 -8.53 -9.04
N LEU A 70 -14.08 -8.30 -8.40
CA LEU A 70 -13.16 -9.37 -8.05
C LEU A 70 -13.82 -10.38 -7.10
N GLY A 71 -14.52 -9.88 -6.08
CA GLY A 71 -15.20 -10.72 -5.10
C GLY A 71 -16.38 -11.48 -5.68
N GLU A 72 -17.36 -10.79 -6.21
CA GLU A 72 -18.66 -11.40 -6.54
C GLU A 72 -18.78 -11.93 -7.97
N LYS A 73 -17.97 -11.45 -8.93
CA LYS A 73 -17.97 -11.97 -10.32
C LYS A 73 -16.86 -12.98 -10.58
N LEU A 74 -15.73 -12.85 -9.88
CA LEU A 74 -14.61 -13.76 -10.06
C LEU A 74 -14.44 -14.71 -8.86
N ASN A 75 -15.30 -14.61 -7.84
CA ASN A 75 -15.31 -15.44 -6.64
C ASN A 75 -13.98 -15.43 -5.89
N ILE A 76 -13.26 -14.29 -5.90
CA ILE A 76 -12.00 -14.13 -5.16
C ILE A 76 -12.34 -13.67 -3.74
N PRO A 77 -11.91 -14.37 -2.69
CA PRO A 77 -12.11 -13.95 -1.30
C PRO A 77 -11.56 -12.54 -1.03
N VAL A 78 -12.34 -11.71 -0.34
CA VAL A 78 -11.97 -10.34 0.04
C VAL A 78 -11.79 -10.29 1.55
N TYR A 79 -10.56 -10.06 1.99
CA TYR A 79 -10.17 -10.03 3.38
C TYR A 79 -9.98 -8.59 3.87
N THR A 80 -10.65 -8.24 4.94
CA THR A 80 -10.44 -7.01 5.71
C THR A 80 -11.24 -7.07 7.04
N THR A 81 -11.20 -6.01 7.85
CA THR A 81 -11.99 -5.95 9.08
C THR A 81 -13.50 -5.86 8.81
N ALA A 82 -14.32 -6.27 9.77
CA ALA A 82 -15.77 -6.16 9.67
C ALA A 82 -16.24 -4.71 9.42
N ARG A 83 -15.55 -3.73 10.00
CA ARG A 83 -15.86 -2.30 9.82
C ARG A 83 -15.54 -1.81 8.42
N VAL A 84 -14.38 -2.20 7.86
CA VAL A 84 -14.02 -1.88 6.47
C VAL A 84 -15.02 -2.52 5.50
N HIS A 85 -15.42 -3.79 5.69
CA HIS A 85 -16.46 -4.42 4.87
C HIS A 85 -17.79 -3.65 4.91
N ALA A 86 -18.20 -3.17 6.08
CA ALA A 86 -19.40 -2.35 6.22
C ALA A 86 -19.27 -1.02 5.46
N GLY A 87 -18.11 -0.39 5.50
CA GLY A 87 -17.80 0.83 4.73
C GLY A 87 -17.81 0.58 3.24
N ILE A 88 -17.11 -0.47 2.76
CA ILE A 88 -17.11 -0.90 1.35
C ILE A 88 -18.54 -1.03 0.83
N ASN A 89 -19.40 -1.75 1.55
CA ASN A 89 -20.77 -1.99 1.13
C ASN A 89 -21.68 -0.76 1.16
N LYS A 90 -21.29 0.31 1.86
CA LYS A 90 -21.98 1.61 1.84
C LYS A 90 -21.44 2.54 0.75
N SER A 91 -20.24 2.29 0.26
CA SER A 91 -19.57 3.18 -0.69
C SER A 91 -20.36 3.30 -2.00
N TYR A 92 -20.45 4.52 -2.52
CA TYR A 92 -21.12 4.83 -3.78
C TYR A 92 -20.37 4.32 -5.01
N CYS A 93 -19.09 4.05 -4.91
CA CYS A 93 -18.27 3.55 -6.02
C CYS A 93 -18.43 2.03 -6.26
N MET A 94 -19.12 1.33 -5.34
CA MET A 94 -19.31 -0.12 -5.44
C MET A 94 -20.50 -0.45 -6.34
N THR A 95 -20.22 -1.04 -7.49
CA THR A 95 -21.25 -1.56 -8.41
C THR A 95 -21.82 -2.90 -7.96
N GLU A 96 -20.97 -3.76 -7.38
CA GLU A 96 -21.36 -5.03 -6.76
C GLU A 96 -21.07 -4.96 -5.26
N LYS A 97 -22.11 -5.18 -4.45
CA LYS A 97 -21.95 -5.32 -2.99
C LYS A 97 -21.34 -6.67 -2.64
N LEU A 98 -20.48 -6.70 -1.63
CA LEU A 98 -19.85 -7.93 -1.16
C LEU A 98 -20.79 -8.74 -0.27
N TYR A 99 -20.93 -10.04 -0.56
CA TYR A 99 -21.73 -11.00 0.20
C TYR A 99 -21.01 -12.35 0.34
N SER A 100 -20.81 -13.05 -0.76
CA SER A 100 -20.24 -14.41 -0.78
C SER A 100 -18.71 -14.41 -0.59
N SER A 101 -18.06 -13.36 -1.04
CA SER A 101 -16.60 -13.20 -0.99
C SER A 101 -16.05 -12.65 0.34
N VAL A 102 -16.91 -12.17 1.24
CA VAL A 102 -16.52 -11.56 2.51
C VAL A 102 -15.73 -12.54 3.40
N ARG A 103 -14.56 -12.10 3.85
CA ARG A 103 -13.73 -12.77 4.86
C ARG A 103 -13.24 -11.76 5.87
N TYR A 104 -13.40 -12.05 7.15
CA TYR A 104 -13.05 -11.14 8.23
C TYR A 104 -11.64 -11.38 8.73
N LEU A 105 -10.95 -10.26 9.04
CA LEU A 105 -9.68 -10.24 9.75
C LEU A 105 -9.84 -9.52 11.08
N GLU A 106 -9.10 -9.99 12.07
CA GLU A 106 -8.91 -9.27 13.34
C GLU A 106 -7.50 -8.67 13.35
N LYS A 107 -7.37 -7.41 13.75
CA LYS A 107 -6.07 -6.72 13.84
C LYS A 107 -5.13 -7.46 14.80
N GLU A 108 -3.86 -7.56 14.42
CA GLU A 108 -2.79 -8.22 15.18
C GLU A 108 -3.04 -9.73 15.46
N GLN A 109 -3.95 -10.33 14.69
CA GLN A 109 -4.14 -11.78 14.66
C GLN A 109 -3.64 -12.31 13.32
N PRO A 110 -2.58 -13.14 13.31
CA PRO A 110 -2.04 -13.68 12.07
C PRO A 110 -2.98 -14.72 11.44
N MET A 111 -2.93 -14.81 10.12
CA MET A 111 -3.60 -15.84 9.35
C MET A 111 -2.65 -16.44 8.32
N GLU A 112 -2.91 -17.69 7.94
CA GLU A 112 -2.23 -18.39 6.87
C GLU A 112 -3.10 -18.44 5.62
N LEU A 113 -2.51 -18.17 4.47
CA LEU A 113 -3.13 -18.35 3.16
C LEU A 113 -2.07 -18.86 2.19
N GLU A 114 -2.16 -20.11 1.76
CA GLU A 114 -1.08 -20.77 1.01
C GLU A 114 0.24 -20.68 1.79
N ASP A 115 1.30 -20.12 1.19
CA ASP A 115 2.58 -19.89 1.87
C ASP A 115 2.71 -18.45 2.45
N PHE A 116 1.63 -17.67 2.45
CA PHE A 116 1.62 -16.34 3.06
C PHE A 116 1.23 -16.42 4.53
N HIS A 117 2.06 -15.83 5.39
CA HIS A 117 1.71 -15.48 6.77
C HIS A 117 1.35 -14.00 6.83
N ILE A 118 0.09 -13.68 7.14
CA ILE A 118 -0.47 -12.33 6.99
C ILE A 118 -0.99 -11.82 8.32
N GLU A 119 -0.56 -10.64 8.71
CA GLU A 119 -1.01 -9.94 9.91
C GLU A 119 -1.46 -8.53 9.52
N SER A 120 -2.70 -8.17 9.87
CA SER A 120 -3.20 -6.80 9.73
C SER A 120 -2.96 -6.02 11.03
N PHE A 121 -2.69 -4.73 10.92
CA PHE A 121 -2.48 -3.86 12.07
C PHE A 121 -3.09 -2.49 11.85
N GLU A 122 -3.38 -1.78 12.94
CA GLU A 122 -4.00 -0.45 12.88
C GLU A 122 -3.05 0.61 12.32
N VAL A 123 -3.58 1.46 11.43
CA VAL A 123 -2.93 2.69 10.97
C VAL A 123 -3.90 3.87 11.11
N PRO A 124 -3.44 5.07 11.50
CA PRO A 124 -4.32 6.24 11.66
C PRO A 124 -4.62 6.86 10.29
N HIS A 125 -5.87 6.71 9.85
CA HIS A 125 -6.37 7.35 8.63
C HIS A 125 -7.88 7.62 8.78
N ASP A 126 -8.49 8.43 7.91
CA ASP A 126 -9.87 8.89 8.01
C ASP A 126 -10.91 8.00 7.30
N GLY A 127 -10.60 6.73 7.04
CA GLY A 127 -11.58 5.70 6.61
C GLY A 127 -12.47 5.22 7.76
N THR A 128 -13.47 4.38 7.44
CA THR A 128 -14.37 3.78 8.45
C THR A 128 -13.59 2.93 9.46
N ASP A 129 -12.56 2.25 9.01
CA ASP A 129 -11.51 1.57 9.75
C ASP A 129 -10.30 1.44 8.82
N ASN A 130 -9.08 1.34 9.36
CA ASN A 130 -7.89 1.38 8.53
C ASN A 130 -6.86 0.37 9.03
N VAL A 131 -6.27 -0.37 8.09
CA VAL A 131 -5.24 -1.35 8.39
C VAL A 131 -4.06 -1.25 7.42
N GLY A 132 -2.87 -1.47 7.96
CA GLY A 132 -1.71 -1.91 7.20
C GLY A 132 -1.62 -3.43 7.21
N TYR A 133 -0.77 -3.97 6.34
CA TYR A 133 -0.53 -5.42 6.26
C TYR A 133 0.95 -5.72 6.38
N CYS A 134 1.29 -6.67 7.24
CA CYS A 134 2.60 -7.31 7.32
C CYS A 134 2.45 -8.74 6.75
N ILE A 135 3.17 -9.02 5.67
CA ILE A 135 3.02 -10.26 4.92
C ILE A 135 4.39 -10.92 4.80
N GLU A 136 4.52 -12.09 5.40
CA GLU A 136 5.72 -12.90 5.27
C GLU A 136 5.47 -14.02 4.25
N ILE A 137 6.43 -14.20 3.34
CA ILE A 137 6.46 -15.27 2.36
C ILE A 137 7.92 -15.65 2.07
N ASP A 138 8.25 -16.92 2.18
CA ASP A 138 9.59 -17.46 1.93
C ASP A 138 10.70 -16.71 2.71
N GLY A 139 10.41 -16.39 4.00
CA GLY A 139 11.32 -15.65 4.88
C GLY A 139 11.52 -14.16 4.51
N LYS A 140 10.69 -13.63 3.61
CA LYS A 140 10.69 -12.24 3.17
C LYS A 140 9.49 -11.49 3.73
N VAL A 141 9.72 -10.43 4.50
CA VAL A 141 8.67 -9.64 5.17
C VAL A 141 8.38 -8.38 4.38
N PHE A 142 7.14 -8.28 3.86
CA PHE A 142 6.59 -7.11 3.18
C PHE A 142 5.66 -6.35 4.13
N SER A 143 5.87 -5.06 4.32
CA SER A 143 4.94 -4.20 5.07
C SER A 143 4.33 -3.14 4.19
N PHE A 144 2.99 -3.07 4.19
CA PHE A 144 2.18 -2.14 3.40
C PHE A 144 1.51 -1.13 4.33
N LEU A 145 1.90 0.14 4.21
CA LEU A 145 1.32 1.28 4.90
C LEU A 145 1.04 2.37 3.85
N THR A 146 -0.09 2.24 3.17
CA THR A 146 -0.41 3.03 1.96
C THR A 146 -0.96 4.41 2.28
N ASP A 147 -1.75 4.50 3.35
CA ASP A 147 -2.42 5.71 3.81
C ASP A 147 -2.34 5.77 5.33
N LEU A 148 -1.64 6.77 5.83
CA LEU A 148 -1.54 7.02 7.27
C LEU A 148 -1.17 8.49 7.53
N GLY A 149 -1.77 9.08 8.55
CA GLY A 149 -1.50 10.48 8.92
C GLY A 149 -0.25 10.64 9.78
N GLU A 150 0.09 9.62 10.57
CA GLU A 150 1.27 9.60 11.43
C GLU A 150 1.76 8.18 11.68
N ILE A 151 3.02 8.01 12.05
CA ILE A 151 3.58 6.70 12.40
C ILE A 151 3.41 6.46 13.89
N THR A 152 2.42 5.66 14.23
CA THR A 152 2.16 5.19 15.61
C THR A 152 3.21 4.17 16.06
N PRO A 153 3.31 3.88 17.39
CA PRO A 153 4.17 2.78 17.87
C PRO A 153 3.86 1.43 17.21
N THR A 154 2.59 1.15 16.92
CA THR A 154 2.16 -0.06 16.18
C THR A 154 2.71 -0.05 14.76
N ALA A 155 2.48 1.02 13.99
CA ALA A 155 3.01 1.16 12.64
C ALA A 155 4.55 1.04 12.62
N ALA A 156 5.24 1.69 13.56
CA ALA A 156 6.69 1.63 13.71
C ALA A 156 7.22 0.21 13.95
N LYS A 157 6.50 -0.62 14.72
CA LYS A 157 6.84 -2.04 14.96
C LYS A 157 6.90 -2.80 13.62
N TYR A 158 5.88 -2.64 12.76
CA TYR A 158 5.81 -3.35 11.49
C TYR A 158 6.71 -2.77 10.41
N ILE A 159 7.01 -1.47 10.44
CA ILE A 159 8.01 -0.87 9.56
C ILE A 159 9.40 -1.44 9.86
N ARG A 160 9.79 -1.54 11.15
CA ARG A 160 11.10 -2.10 11.54
C ARG A 160 11.25 -3.60 11.25
N LYS A 161 10.13 -4.33 11.12
CA LYS A 161 10.11 -5.76 10.79
C LYS A 161 10.34 -6.02 9.29
N ALA A 162 10.13 -5.01 8.45
CA ALA A 162 10.10 -5.16 7.00
C ALA A 162 11.49 -5.35 6.39
N ASN A 163 11.60 -6.31 5.47
CA ASN A 163 12.68 -6.36 4.48
C ASN A 163 12.29 -5.54 3.23
N TYR A 164 11.01 -5.46 2.94
CA TYR A 164 10.38 -4.84 1.78
C TYR A 164 9.26 -3.94 2.27
N LEU A 165 9.45 -2.63 2.16
CA LEU A 165 8.56 -1.64 2.75
C LEU A 165 7.85 -0.82 1.67
N ILE A 166 6.52 -0.84 1.70
CA ILE A 166 5.65 0.04 0.91
C ILE A 166 5.08 1.06 1.89
N LEU A 167 5.60 2.30 1.85
CA LEU A 167 5.28 3.34 2.82
C LEU A 167 4.86 4.62 2.14
N GLU A 168 3.83 5.26 2.67
CA GLU A 168 3.32 6.52 2.15
C GLU A 168 4.35 7.65 2.22
N ALA A 169 4.41 8.44 1.13
CA ALA A 169 5.02 9.75 1.05
C ALA A 169 4.11 10.61 0.17
N ASN A 170 3.01 11.10 0.75
CA ASN A 170 1.90 11.65 -0.01
C ASN A 170 2.21 13.03 -0.57
N TYR A 171 2.68 13.96 0.27
CA TYR A 171 2.82 15.34 -0.12
C TYR A 171 4.16 15.97 0.29
N ASP A 172 4.56 16.98 -0.46
CA ASP A 172 5.57 17.95 -0.07
C ASP A 172 4.90 19.10 0.68
N GLU A 173 5.45 19.51 1.82
CA GLU A 173 4.82 20.50 2.70
C GLU A 173 4.68 21.88 2.04
N GLU A 174 5.68 22.32 1.29
CA GLU A 174 5.62 23.63 0.59
C GLU A 174 4.65 23.56 -0.60
N MET A 175 4.64 22.46 -1.36
CA MET A 175 3.65 22.28 -2.44
C MET A 175 2.23 22.27 -1.89
N LEU A 176 1.96 21.58 -0.77
CA LEU A 176 0.64 21.57 -0.14
C LEU A 176 0.26 22.96 0.34
N LYS A 177 1.16 23.67 1.03
CA LYS A 177 0.94 25.02 1.56
C LYS A 177 0.63 26.02 0.45
N MET A 178 1.42 26.01 -0.63
CA MET A 178 1.29 26.94 -1.75
C MET A 178 0.28 26.50 -2.80
N GLY A 179 -0.13 25.23 -2.78
CA GLY A 179 -1.03 24.64 -3.76
C GLY A 179 -2.45 25.21 -3.74
N PRO A 180 -3.27 24.90 -4.77
CA PRO A 180 -4.59 25.49 -4.98
C PRO A 180 -5.68 24.93 -4.06
N TYR A 181 -5.39 23.96 -3.22
CA TYR A 181 -6.40 23.34 -2.36
C TYR A 181 -6.93 24.32 -1.32
N PRO A 182 -8.24 24.27 -1.01
CA PRO A 182 -8.82 25.07 0.05
C PRO A 182 -8.24 24.69 1.42
N GLN A 183 -8.24 25.65 2.35
CA GLN A 183 -7.57 25.51 3.63
C GLN A 183 -8.02 24.25 4.43
N TYR A 184 -9.34 24.00 4.47
CA TYR A 184 -9.88 22.82 5.18
C TYR A 184 -9.32 21.48 4.64
N LEU A 185 -9.05 21.41 3.31
CA LEU A 185 -8.50 20.21 2.69
C LEU A 185 -7.00 20.07 3.01
N LYS A 186 -6.26 21.18 3.05
CA LYS A 186 -4.85 21.19 3.48
C LYS A 186 -4.73 20.70 4.92
N GLU A 187 -5.59 21.20 5.81
CA GLU A 187 -5.64 20.78 7.22
C GLU A 187 -6.01 19.30 7.39
N ARG A 188 -6.98 18.82 6.61
CA ARG A 188 -7.32 17.39 6.57
C ARG A 188 -6.13 16.53 6.14
N ILE A 189 -5.46 16.91 5.04
CA ILE A 189 -4.32 16.17 4.47
C ILE A 189 -3.16 16.11 5.48
N SER A 190 -2.83 17.21 6.16
CA SER A 190 -1.71 17.30 7.10
C SER A 190 -2.06 16.91 8.54
N SER A 191 -3.28 16.41 8.80
CA SER A 191 -3.67 15.96 10.13
C SER A 191 -3.07 14.60 10.48
N GLY A 192 -3.07 14.24 11.78
CA GLY A 192 -2.61 12.92 12.25
C GLY A 192 -3.44 11.73 11.74
N THR A 193 -4.60 11.98 11.13
CA THR A 193 -5.43 11.00 10.42
C THR A 193 -5.53 11.28 8.91
N GLY A 194 -4.72 12.18 8.41
CA GLY A 194 -4.61 12.51 6.98
C GLY A 194 -3.59 11.63 6.27
N HIS A 195 -2.49 12.25 5.84
CA HIS A 195 -1.42 11.62 5.07
C HIS A 195 -0.03 12.04 5.56
N MET A 196 0.97 11.23 5.27
CA MET A 196 2.37 11.52 5.59
C MET A 196 3.00 12.50 4.59
N SER A 197 3.73 13.52 5.12
CA SER A 197 4.60 14.32 4.26
C SER A 197 5.87 13.58 3.87
N ASN A 198 6.50 13.99 2.76
CA ASN A 198 7.80 13.47 2.34
C ASN A 198 8.84 13.57 3.45
N ILE A 199 8.84 14.70 4.18
CA ILE A 199 9.83 14.95 5.23
C ILE A 199 9.60 14.09 6.47
N ALA A 200 8.33 13.92 6.89
CA ALA A 200 8.00 13.07 8.03
C ALA A 200 8.35 11.59 7.76
N THR A 201 8.04 11.10 6.55
CA THR A 201 8.43 9.76 6.09
C THR A 201 9.96 9.61 6.08
N ALA A 202 10.67 10.60 5.54
CA ALA A 202 12.13 10.58 5.45
C ALA A 202 12.81 10.62 6.81
N GLU A 203 12.31 11.42 7.76
CA GLU A 203 12.82 11.50 9.13
C GLU A 203 12.67 10.19 9.86
N PHE A 204 11.46 9.62 9.80
CA PHE A 204 11.21 8.34 10.44
C PHE A 204 12.12 7.23 9.89
N LEU A 205 12.23 7.12 8.56
CA LEU A 205 13.09 6.11 7.92
C LEU A 205 14.56 6.28 8.30
N ALA A 206 15.06 7.51 8.34
CA ALA A 206 16.46 7.79 8.68
C ALA A 206 16.78 7.49 10.16
N GLU A 207 15.81 7.65 11.07
CA GLU A 207 15.99 7.39 12.49
C GLU A 207 15.75 5.93 12.89
N ASN A 208 14.98 5.19 12.08
CA ASN A 208 14.55 3.84 12.39
C ASN A 208 15.00 2.80 11.34
N PHE A 209 16.03 3.13 10.56
CA PHE A 209 16.59 2.22 9.58
C PHE A 209 17.11 0.94 10.24
N THR A 210 16.86 -0.20 9.60
CA THR A 210 17.39 -1.51 10.01
C THR A 210 18.22 -2.10 8.87
N GLU A 211 19.27 -2.84 9.19
CA GLU A 211 20.12 -3.48 8.18
C GLU A 211 19.41 -4.57 7.38
N ASP A 212 18.26 -5.05 7.87
CA ASP A 212 17.43 -6.04 7.18
C ASP A 212 16.52 -5.41 6.12
N LEU A 213 16.34 -4.08 6.11
CA LEU A 213 15.52 -3.37 5.14
C LEU A 213 16.25 -3.30 3.79
N ARG A 214 15.70 -3.96 2.78
CA ARG A 214 16.28 -4.10 1.43
C ARG A 214 15.70 -3.13 0.42
N TYR A 215 14.37 -2.92 0.48
CA TYR A 215 13.63 -2.08 -0.46
C TYR A 215 12.66 -1.16 0.25
N ILE A 216 12.61 0.08 -0.19
CA ILE A 216 11.60 1.08 0.17
C ILE A 216 10.92 1.55 -1.11
N TRP A 217 9.62 1.33 -1.21
CA TRP A 217 8.77 1.93 -2.22
C TRP A 217 7.92 3.03 -1.59
N LEU A 218 8.21 4.27 -1.96
CA LEU A 218 7.38 5.42 -1.57
C LEU A 218 6.09 5.34 -2.37
N CYS A 219 4.97 5.30 -1.69
CA CYS A 219 3.66 5.06 -2.28
C CYS A 219 2.70 6.21 -2.05
N HIS A 220 1.53 6.14 -2.68
CA HIS A 220 0.39 7.04 -2.54
C HIS A 220 0.74 8.53 -2.71
N LEU A 221 1.57 8.86 -3.71
CA LEU A 221 1.98 10.23 -3.97
C LEU A 221 0.82 11.08 -4.51
N SER A 222 0.58 12.24 -3.91
CA SER A 222 -0.40 13.22 -4.37
C SER A 222 -0.08 13.69 -5.80
N LYS A 223 -1.13 13.90 -6.58
CA LYS A 223 -0.99 14.43 -7.95
C LYS A 223 -0.58 15.91 -7.95
N ASP A 224 -1.18 16.68 -7.09
CA ASP A 224 -1.09 18.14 -7.13
C ASP A 224 -0.10 18.72 -6.10
N ASN A 225 0.22 17.94 -5.06
CA ASN A 225 1.07 18.38 -3.96
C ASN A 225 2.34 17.55 -3.79
N ASN A 226 2.76 16.80 -4.83
CA ASN A 226 3.99 16.02 -4.79
C ASN A 226 4.54 15.77 -6.20
N HIS A 227 5.82 15.42 -6.25
CA HIS A 227 6.47 14.89 -7.44
C HIS A 227 7.33 13.68 -7.06
N PRO A 228 7.34 12.57 -7.86
CA PRO A 228 8.09 11.37 -7.53
C PRO A 228 9.58 11.63 -7.25
N GLU A 229 10.20 12.51 -8.03
CA GLU A 229 11.61 12.85 -7.84
C GLU A 229 11.83 13.64 -6.54
N LEU A 230 10.91 14.52 -6.17
CA LEU A 230 10.98 15.29 -4.93
C LEU A 230 10.85 14.37 -3.71
N ALA A 231 9.86 13.47 -3.70
CA ALA A 231 9.72 12.47 -2.64
C ALA A 231 10.98 11.60 -2.52
N TYR A 232 11.49 11.09 -3.65
CA TYR A 232 12.72 10.31 -3.70
C TYR A 232 13.91 11.08 -3.11
N LYS A 233 14.15 12.31 -3.59
CA LYS A 233 15.31 13.12 -3.16
C LYS A 233 15.24 13.54 -1.70
N THR A 234 14.04 13.80 -1.18
CA THR A 234 13.84 14.13 0.24
C THR A 234 14.26 12.94 1.13
N VAL A 235 13.79 11.74 0.78
CA VAL A 235 14.14 10.52 1.55
C VAL A 235 15.62 10.16 1.36
N GLU A 236 16.14 10.15 0.14
CA GLU A 236 17.56 9.88 -0.16
C GLU A 236 18.49 10.80 0.65
N TRP A 237 18.20 12.11 0.68
CA TRP A 237 19.00 13.08 1.40
C TRP A 237 19.01 12.83 2.92
N LYS A 238 17.84 12.53 3.51
CA LYS A 238 17.76 12.24 4.96
C LYS A 238 18.49 10.95 5.31
N LEU A 239 18.34 9.87 4.53
CA LEU A 239 19.06 8.62 4.71
C LEU A 239 20.58 8.85 4.63
N LYS A 240 21.04 9.59 3.61
CA LYS A 240 22.45 9.91 3.42
C LYS A 240 23.03 10.68 4.61
N ASN A 241 22.29 11.60 5.22
CA ASN A 241 22.74 12.34 6.40
C ASN A 241 22.93 11.45 7.65
N LYS A 242 22.35 10.26 7.65
CA LYS A 242 22.57 9.21 8.67
C LYS A 242 23.58 8.14 8.24
N GLY A 243 24.23 8.35 7.09
CA GLY A 243 25.23 7.42 6.56
C GLY A 243 24.66 6.25 5.78
N ILE A 244 23.35 6.23 5.52
CA ILE A 244 22.65 5.18 4.77
C ILE A 244 22.69 5.54 3.29
N ILE A 245 23.28 4.69 2.46
CA ILE A 245 23.52 4.95 1.03
C ILE A 245 22.49 4.20 0.19
N VAL A 246 21.59 4.95 -0.45
CA VAL A 246 20.64 4.39 -1.43
C VAL A 246 21.39 3.77 -2.62
N GLY A 247 20.97 2.60 -3.04
CA GLY A 247 21.61 1.79 -4.06
C GLY A 247 22.71 0.87 -3.54
N LYS A 248 23.14 1.03 -2.27
CA LYS A 248 24.12 0.17 -1.61
C LYS A 248 23.50 -0.53 -0.39
N ASP A 249 23.02 0.26 0.57
CA ASP A 249 22.49 -0.27 1.84
C ASP A 249 21.00 -0.61 1.70
N VAL A 250 20.26 0.15 0.89
CA VAL A 250 18.84 -0.03 0.61
C VAL A 250 18.50 0.44 -0.80
N GLN A 251 17.52 -0.18 -1.44
CA GLN A 251 16.93 0.32 -2.69
C GLN A 251 15.75 1.24 -2.36
N LEU A 252 15.70 2.42 -2.98
CA LEU A 252 14.64 3.41 -2.79
C LEU A 252 13.99 3.72 -4.15
N LEU A 253 12.68 3.71 -4.20
CA LEU A 253 11.91 4.02 -5.40
C LEU A 253 10.66 4.82 -5.03
N ALA A 254 10.23 5.73 -5.90
CA ALA A 254 8.93 6.38 -5.82
C ALA A 254 7.98 5.71 -6.82
N LEU A 255 6.89 5.14 -6.33
CA LEU A 255 5.91 4.43 -7.17
C LEU A 255 5.12 5.42 -8.05
N LYS A 256 4.76 4.96 -9.24
CA LYS A 256 3.98 5.73 -10.19
C LYS A 256 2.49 5.67 -9.86
N ARG A 257 1.81 6.82 -9.99
CA ARG A 257 0.39 6.94 -9.63
C ARG A 257 -0.55 6.10 -10.48
N SER A 258 -0.36 6.07 -11.80
CA SER A 258 -1.33 5.52 -12.74
C SER A 258 -0.77 4.50 -13.72
N THR A 259 0.51 4.18 -13.61
CA THR A 259 1.19 3.18 -14.46
C THR A 259 1.89 2.15 -13.58
N PRO A 260 1.98 0.90 -14.02
CA PRO A 260 2.67 -0.11 -13.25
C PRO A 260 4.15 0.24 -13.02
N SER A 261 4.69 -0.25 -11.91
CA SER A 261 6.13 -0.31 -11.67
C SER A 261 6.78 -1.39 -12.53
N ASP A 262 8.08 -1.53 -12.46
CA ASP A 262 8.74 -2.75 -12.90
C ASP A 262 8.28 -3.94 -12.04
N LEU A 263 8.38 -5.14 -12.58
CA LEU A 263 8.19 -6.37 -11.82
C LEU A 263 9.48 -6.66 -11.04
N TYR A 264 9.36 -6.78 -9.73
CA TYR A 264 10.46 -7.17 -8.85
C TYR A 264 10.36 -8.66 -8.53
N GLU A 265 11.47 -9.36 -8.66
CA GLU A 265 11.59 -10.80 -8.39
C GLU A 265 12.70 -11.04 -7.37
N PHE A 266 12.39 -11.80 -6.32
CA PHE A 266 13.29 -12.10 -5.21
C PHE A 266 13.42 -13.61 -5.03
N GLU A 267 14.66 -14.09 -4.97
CA GLU A 267 15.00 -15.51 -4.74
C GLU A 267 15.25 -15.80 -3.26
#